data_742a6abffe4d1c5f0e18d550ceb7454f
#
_entry.id   742a6abffe4d1c5f0e18d550ceb7454f
#
_cell.length_a   1.000
_cell.length_b   1.000
_cell.length_c   1.000
_cell.angle_alpha   90.00
_cell.angle_beta   90.00
_cell.angle_gamma   90.00
#
_symmetry.space_group_name_H-M   'P 1'
#
loop_
_entity.id
_entity.type
_entity.pdbx_description
1 polymer ?
#
loop_
_entity_poly.entity_id
_entity_poly.type
_entity_poly.pdbx_seq_one_letter_code
_entity_poly.pdbx_strand_id
1 'polypeptide(L)'
;MKFPESLISSIKINIPRWRHDWISRPRLIEIIHNDLEKQLLLIVAPAGYGKTTLLVDMAHNSELPVCWLSLDGLDKEPQRFLSYFIAAIAERYPQFGQDSFAALKDMKSFEMNGEQILIALTNEIAEKIDEHFVLVLDDYHLVGDALIIRQLLTRLLQLVGENFHLILSSRNLPCAASAETGIL
;
A
#
# COMPACT_ATOMS: atom_id res chain seq x y z
N MET A 1 9.67 2.79 -21.44
CA MET A 1 9.10 1.50 -21.91
C MET A 1 7.78 1.32 -21.18
N LYS A 2 6.63 1.43 -21.86
CA LYS A 2 5.32 1.30 -21.19
C LYS A 2 5.13 -0.15 -20.73
N PHE A 3 4.66 -0.31 -19.48
CA PHE A 3 4.26 -1.57 -18.88
C PHE A 3 3.32 -2.35 -19.82
N PRO A 4 3.17 -3.66 -19.61
CA PRO A 4 2.00 -4.36 -20.07
C PRO A 4 0.78 -3.86 -19.26
N GLU A 5 0.35 -2.61 -19.56
CA GLU A 5 -0.87 -1.98 -19.02
C GLU A 5 -2.10 -2.91 -19.14
N SER A 6 -2.01 -3.92 -20.00
CA SER A 6 -3.08 -4.89 -20.26
C SER A 6 -3.36 -5.87 -19.10
N LEU A 7 -2.50 -5.94 -18.07
CA LEU A 7 -2.65 -6.86 -16.93
C LEU A 7 -2.99 -6.17 -15.61
N ILE A 8 -2.87 -4.85 -15.53
CA ILE A 8 -3.19 -4.06 -14.33
C ILE A 8 -4.58 -3.46 -14.46
N SER A 9 -5.47 -3.80 -13.53
CA SER A 9 -6.79 -3.19 -13.44
C SER A 9 -6.68 -1.82 -12.78
N SER A 10 -6.95 -0.75 -13.53
CA SER A 10 -6.90 0.62 -13.04
C SER A 10 -7.85 0.87 -11.85
N ILE A 11 -8.97 0.14 -11.77
CA ILE A 11 -9.93 0.27 -10.67
C ILE A 11 -9.28 -0.09 -9.32
N LYS A 12 -8.30 -0.99 -9.30
CA LYS A 12 -7.61 -1.42 -8.06
C LYS A 12 -6.59 -0.40 -7.56
N ILE A 13 -5.98 0.36 -8.45
CA ILE A 13 -4.88 1.28 -8.13
C ILE A 13 -5.29 2.75 -8.09
N ASN A 14 -6.55 3.03 -8.32
CA ASN A 14 -7.10 4.38 -8.21
C ASN A 14 -7.90 4.55 -6.91
N ILE A 15 -7.80 5.74 -6.30
CA ILE A 15 -8.63 6.09 -5.15
C ILE A 15 -10.11 6.01 -5.57
N PRO A 16 -10.95 5.25 -4.86
CA PRO A 16 -12.37 5.18 -5.17
C PRO A 16 -13.03 6.57 -5.17
N ARG A 17 -14.01 6.76 -6.03
CA ARG A 17 -14.70 8.06 -6.12
C ARG A 17 -15.46 8.37 -4.85
N TRP A 18 -15.29 9.58 -4.32
CA TRP A 18 -16.11 10.11 -3.25
C TRP A 18 -17.58 10.18 -3.67
N ARG A 19 -18.50 9.80 -2.78
CA ARG A 19 -19.92 9.88 -2.99
C ARG A 19 -20.54 10.93 -2.07
N HIS A 20 -21.45 11.73 -2.60
CA HIS A 20 -22.07 12.84 -1.86
C HIS A 20 -22.94 12.39 -0.66
N ASP A 21 -23.37 11.13 -0.64
CA ASP A 21 -24.14 10.52 0.44
C ASP A 21 -23.24 9.97 1.59
N TRP A 22 -21.92 10.07 1.45
CA TRP A 22 -21.01 9.65 2.50
C TRP A 22 -20.85 10.72 3.58
N ILE A 23 -20.78 10.25 4.82
CA ILE A 23 -20.59 11.11 5.99
C ILE A 23 -19.10 11.20 6.29
N SER A 24 -18.56 12.41 6.21
CA SER A 24 -17.18 12.69 6.64
C SER A 24 -17.05 12.49 8.15
N ARG A 25 -15.85 12.05 8.58
CA ARG A 25 -15.49 11.83 9.99
C ARG A 25 -14.23 12.64 10.34
N PRO A 26 -14.31 13.97 10.45
CA PRO A 26 -13.15 14.85 10.63
C PRO A 26 -12.25 14.44 11.80
N ARG A 27 -12.85 14.04 12.92
CA ARG A 27 -12.10 13.58 14.11
C ARG A 27 -11.21 12.37 13.80
N LEU A 28 -11.68 11.40 13.00
CA LEU A 28 -10.88 10.22 12.64
C LEU A 28 -9.81 10.58 11.61
N ILE A 29 -10.12 11.48 10.69
CA ILE A 29 -9.14 11.99 9.71
C ILE A 29 -8.01 12.72 10.44
N GLU A 30 -8.32 13.57 11.42
CA GLU A 30 -7.33 14.27 12.23
C GLU A 30 -6.41 13.29 12.99
N ILE A 31 -6.96 12.20 13.55
CA ILE A 31 -6.16 11.15 14.19
C ILE A 31 -5.22 10.49 13.19
N ILE A 32 -5.73 10.15 11.98
CA ILE A 32 -4.89 9.57 10.93
C ILE A 32 -3.77 10.53 10.56
N HIS A 33 -4.07 11.82 10.33
CA HIS A 33 -3.08 12.82 9.96
C HIS A 33 -1.98 12.99 11.05
N ASN A 34 -2.37 13.03 12.32
CA ASN A 34 -1.41 13.11 13.42
C ASN A 34 -0.52 11.87 13.55
N ASP A 35 -1.01 10.72 13.09
CA ASP A 35 -0.27 9.45 13.13
C ASP A 35 0.49 9.15 11.83
N LEU A 36 0.39 10.00 10.79
CA LEU A 36 1.14 9.84 9.53
C LEU A 36 2.67 10.03 9.69
N GLU A 37 3.14 10.52 10.84
CA GLU A 37 4.58 10.46 11.18
C GLU A 37 5.07 9.01 11.38
N LYS A 38 4.16 8.07 11.67
CA LYS A 38 4.47 6.65 11.79
C LYS A 38 4.58 6.02 10.40
N GLN A 39 5.54 5.13 10.24
CA GLN A 39 5.75 4.43 8.99
C GLN A 39 4.62 3.44 8.64
N LEU A 40 3.93 2.90 9.66
CA LEU A 40 2.81 1.98 9.48
C LEU A 40 1.63 2.37 10.36
N LEU A 41 0.44 2.49 9.74
CA LEU A 41 -0.83 2.70 10.40
C LEU A 41 -1.81 1.55 10.07
N LEU A 42 -2.46 1.00 11.10
CA LEU A 42 -3.49 -0.02 10.94
C LEU A 42 -4.88 0.55 11.27
N ILE A 43 -5.81 0.41 10.33
CA ILE A 43 -7.22 0.73 10.55
C ILE A 43 -8.02 -0.56 10.58
N VAL A 44 -8.48 -0.93 11.77
CA VAL A 44 -9.17 -2.20 12.00
C VAL A 44 -10.59 -1.95 12.45
N ALA A 45 -11.55 -2.47 11.68
CA ALA A 45 -12.96 -2.47 12.05
C ALA A 45 -13.74 -3.55 11.27
N PRO A 46 -14.84 -4.07 11.78
CA PRO A 46 -15.68 -5.05 11.08
C PRO A 46 -16.16 -4.55 9.72
N ALA A 47 -16.75 -5.46 8.92
CA ALA A 47 -17.38 -5.09 7.65
C ALA A 47 -18.50 -4.05 7.87
N GLY A 48 -18.66 -3.10 6.94
CA GLY A 48 -19.71 -2.09 7.00
C GLY A 48 -19.41 -0.87 7.88
N TYR A 49 -18.31 -0.83 8.63
CA TYR A 49 -17.93 0.30 9.49
C TYR A 49 -17.32 1.49 8.76
N GLY A 50 -17.25 1.44 7.44
CA GLY A 50 -16.83 2.57 6.60
C GLY A 50 -15.33 2.83 6.59
N LYS A 51 -14.47 1.80 6.69
CA LYS A 51 -13.00 1.95 6.59
C LYS A 51 -12.59 2.56 5.25
N THR A 52 -13.04 1.96 4.14
CA THR A 52 -12.76 2.47 2.79
C THR A 52 -13.26 3.90 2.62
N THR A 53 -14.46 4.23 3.12
CA THR A 53 -15.01 5.59 3.07
C THR A 53 -14.14 6.57 3.85
N LEU A 54 -13.68 6.19 5.04
CA LEU A 54 -12.78 7.00 5.86
C LEU A 54 -11.44 7.26 5.15
N LEU A 55 -10.87 6.22 4.53
CA LEU A 55 -9.60 6.34 3.81
C LEU A 55 -9.72 7.17 2.53
N VAL A 56 -10.84 7.05 1.81
CA VAL A 56 -11.12 7.92 0.65
C VAL A 56 -11.30 9.37 1.09
N ASP A 57 -12.00 9.62 2.21
CA ASP A 57 -12.16 10.94 2.78
C ASP A 57 -10.80 11.54 3.20
N MET A 58 -9.99 10.76 3.89
CA MET A 58 -8.61 11.13 4.24
C MET A 58 -7.79 11.47 2.99
N ALA A 59 -7.82 10.62 1.96
CA ALA A 59 -7.06 10.81 0.74
C ALA A 59 -7.45 12.09 -0.03
N HIS A 60 -8.72 12.50 0.03
CA HIS A 60 -9.18 13.76 -0.58
C HIS A 60 -8.80 15.00 0.24
N ASN A 61 -8.58 14.86 1.53
CA ASN A 61 -8.25 15.95 2.45
C ASN A 61 -6.78 15.94 2.89
N SER A 62 -5.96 15.00 2.38
CA SER A 62 -4.54 14.88 2.72
C SER A 62 -3.71 15.91 1.94
N GLU A 63 -2.76 16.53 2.64
CA GLU A 63 -1.70 17.32 2.01
C GLU A 63 -0.62 16.44 1.38
N LEU A 64 -0.46 15.19 1.88
CA LEU A 64 0.48 14.23 1.32
C LEU A 64 -0.14 13.53 0.11
N PRO A 65 0.65 13.25 -0.93
CA PRO A 65 0.25 12.39 -2.04
C PRO A 65 -0.17 11.01 -1.55
N VAL A 66 -1.33 10.52 -2.02
CA VAL A 66 -1.85 9.21 -1.66
C VAL A 66 -1.86 8.30 -2.88
N CYS A 67 -1.18 7.16 -2.76
CA CYS A 67 -1.25 6.02 -3.65
C CYS A 67 -2.25 5.01 -3.10
N TRP A 68 -2.93 4.26 -3.96
CA TRP A 68 -4.02 3.37 -3.56
C TRP A 68 -3.90 1.98 -4.18
N LEU A 69 -4.14 0.96 -3.37
CA LEU A 69 -4.31 -0.41 -3.84
C LEU A 69 -5.46 -1.10 -3.09
N SER A 70 -6.53 -1.42 -3.80
CA SER A 70 -7.60 -2.30 -3.30
C SER A 70 -7.20 -3.76 -3.53
N LEU A 71 -7.07 -4.52 -2.46
CA LEU A 71 -6.64 -5.92 -2.49
C LEU A 71 -7.81 -6.86 -2.72
N ASP A 72 -7.52 -8.00 -3.35
CA ASP A 72 -8.43 -9.14 -3.47
C ASP A 72 -7.72 -10.46 -3.14
N GLY A 73 -8.47 -11.57 -3.08
CA GLY A 73 -7.91 -12.86 -2.70
C GLY A 73 -6.86 -13.42 -3.66
N LEU A 74 -6.78 -12.93 -4.89
CA LEU A 74 -5.78 -13.35 -5.87
C LEU A 74 -4.43 -12.67 -5.61
N ASP A 75 -4.41 -11.57 -4.86
CA ASP A 75 -3.18 -10.87 -4.50
C ASP A 75 -2.39 -11.58 -3.38
N LYS A 76 -2.80 -12.78 -2.96
CA LYS A 76 -1.98 -13.69 -2.15
C LYS A 76 -0.76 -14.21 -2.91
N GLU A 77 -0.81 -14.18 -4.23
CA GLU A 77 0.30 -14.54 -5.11
C GLU A 77 1.32 -13.37 -5.11
N PRO A 78 2.59 -13.61 -4.70
CA PRO A 78 3.56 -12.53 -4.45
C PRO A 78 3.90 -11.69 -5.68
N GLN A 79 4.02 -12.31 -6.86
CA GLN A 79 4.35 -11.60 -8.09
C GLN A 79 3.20 -10.68 -8.51
N ARG A 80 1.96 -11.14 -8.34
CA ARG A 80 0.77 -10.34 -8.60
C ARG A 80 0.68 -9.18 -7.59
N PHE A 81 0.86 -9.46 -6.30
CA PHE A 81 0.86 -8.44 -5.26
C PHE A 81 1.86 -7.32 -5.56
N LEU A 82 3.13 -7.70 -5.83
CA LEU A 82 4.19 -6.74 -6.16
C LEU A 82 3.89 -5.96 -7.43
N SER A 83 3.32 -6.61 -8.46
CA SER A 83 2.93 -5.93 -9.70
C SER A 83 1.94 -4.80 -9.43
N TYR A 84 0.89 -5.06 -8.63
CA TYR A 84 -0.10 -4.05 -8.27
C TYR A 84 0.46 -3.00 -7.29
N PHE A 85 1.33 -3.41 -6.37
CA PHE A 85 2.00 -2.52 -5.42
C PHE A 85 2.84 -1.46 -6.16
N ILE A 86 3.68 -1.90 -7.09
CA ILE A 86 4.50 -1.02 -7.93
C ILE A 86 3.61 -0.14 -8.81
N ALA A 87 2.57 -0.72 -9.43
CA ALA A 87 1.65 0.02 -10.29
C ALA A 87 0.88 1.11 -9.53
N ALA A 88 0.48 0.86 -8.27
CA ALA A 88 -0.20 1.83 -7.43
C ALA A 88 0.67 3.06 -7.13
N ILE A 89 1.97 2.89 -6.94
CA ILE A 89 2.91 4.00 -6.77
C ILE A 89 3.15 4.69 -8.11
N ALA A 90 3.36 3.93 -9.19
CA ALA A 90 3.62 4.45 -10.53
C ALA A 90 2.44 5.26 -11.10
N GLU A 91 1.20 5.00 -10.67
CA GLU A 91 0.01 5.78 -11.04
C GLU A 91 0.16 7.24 -10.61
N ARG A 92 0.74 7.49 -9.44
CA ARG A 92 0.99 8.82 -8.91
C ARG A 92 2.33 9.39 -9.35
N TYR A 93 3.33 8.52 -9.50
CA TYR A 93 4.71 8.87 -9.83
C TYR A 93 5.13 8.20 -11.16
N PRO A 94 4.85 8.79 -12.33
CA PRO A 94 5.09 8.16 -13.63
C PRO A 94 6.56 7.85 -13.94
N GLN A 95 7.50 8.46 -13.21
CA GLN A 95 8.95 8.18 -13.31
C GLN A 95 9.38 6.95 -12.49
N PHE A 96 8.52 6.45 -11.59
CA PHE A 96 8.75 5.28 -10.76
C PHE A 96 8.27 3.99 -11.44
N GLY A 97 8.86 2.86 -11.08
CA GLY A 97 8.43 1.51 -11.40
C GLY A 97 9.23 0.83 -12.51
N GLN A 98 10.14 1.52 -13.19
CA GLN A 98 10.92 0.92 -14.28
C GLN A 98 11.86 -0.17 -13.79
N ASP A 99 12.64 0.10 -12.75
CA ASP A 99 13.65 -0.82 -12.21
C ASP A 99 13.00 -1.91 -11.37
N SER A 100 11.99 -1.55 -10.57
CA SER A 100 11.20 -2.47 -9.77
C SER A 100 10.49 -3.53 -10.61
N PHE A 101 9.90 -3.12 -11.72
CA PHE A 101 9.25 -4.08 -12.62
C PHE A 101 10.25 -4.89 -13.44
N ALA A 102 11.40 -4.35 -13.80
CA ALA A 102 12.45 -5.14 -14.43
C ALA A 102 12.91 -6.25 -13.50
N ALA A 103 13.18 -5.93 -12.22
CA ALA A 103 13.53 -6.92 -11.21
C ALA A 103 12.43 -7.97 -11.00
N LEU A 104 11.16 -7.54 -10.98
CA LEU A 104 10.02 -8.43 -10.82
C LEU A 104 9.84 -9.38 -12.00
N LYS A 105 10.10 -8.93 -13.23
CA LYS A 105 10.01 -9.75 -14.44
C LYS A 105 11.03 -10.89 -14.44
N ASP A 106 12.21 -10.66 -13.89
CA ASP A 106 13.28 -11.64 -13.82
C ASP A 106 13.13 -12.58 -12.61
N MET A 107 12.09 -12.38 -11.80
CA MET A 107 11.82 -13.22 -10.64
C MET A 107 11.44 -14.64 -11.04
N LYS A 108 12.19 -15.63 -10.53
CA LYS A 108 11.87 -17.05 -10.70
C LYS A 108 11.00 -17.57 -9.55
N SER A 109 11.32 -17.18 -8.32
CA SER A 109 10.48 -17.39 -7.14
C SER A 109 10.79 -16.30 -6.11
N PHE A 110 9.85 -16.06 -5.18
CA PHE A 110 10.05 -15.07 -4.12
C PHE A 110 11.17 -15.48 -3.16
N GLU A 111 11.29 -16.77 -2.85
CA GLU A 111 12.33 -17.30 -1.97
C GLU A 111 13.74 -17.06 -2.52
N MET A 112 13.91 -17.05 -3.84
CA MET A 112 15.20 -16.83 -4.48
C MET A 112 15.52 -15.35 -4.73
N ASN A 113 14.53 -14.54 -5.06
CA ASN A 113 14.75 -13.19 -5.59
C ASN A 113 14.03 -12.09 -4.79
N GLY A 114 13.26 -12.44 -3.75
CA GLY A 114 12.43 -11.47 -3.01
C GLY A 114 13.23 -10.30 -2.44
N GLU A 115 14.40 -10.55 -1.85
CA GLU A 115 15.25 -9.50 -1.31
C GLU A 115 15.76 -8.55 -2.41
N GLN A 116 16.14 -9.06 -3.58
CA GLN A 116 16.61 -8.25 -4.71
C GLN A 116 15.53 -7.32 -5.22
N ILE A 117 14.28 -7.81 -5.28
CA ILE A 117 13.14 -6.99 -5.71
C ILE A 117 12.84 -5.89 -4.69
N LEU A 118 12.89 -6.20 -3.39
CA LEU A 118 12.68 -5.20 -2.34
C LEU A 118 13.77 -4.13 -2.36
N ILE A 119 15.03 -4.51 -2.59
CA ILE A 119 16.13 -3.57 -2.73
C ILE A 119 15.91 -2.67 -3.96
N ALA A 120 15.54 -3.23 -5.11
CA ALA A 120 15.26 -2.44 -6.31
C ALA A 120 14.10 -1.45 -6.06
N LEU A 121 13.01 -1.92 -5.43
CA LEU A 121 11.84 -1.14 -5.08
C LEU A 121 12.18 0.02 -4.13
N THR A 122 12.90 -0.25 -3.06
CA THR A 122 13.25 0.76 -2.05
C THR A 122 14.27 1.77 -2.56
N ASN A 123 15.24 1.34 -3.38
CA ASN A 123 16.16 2.24 -4.04
C ASN A 123 15.43 3.16 -5.03
N GLU A 124 14.52 2.61 -5.83
CA GLU A 124 13.74 3.40 -6.79
C GLU A 124 12.81 4.39 -6.09
N ILE A 125 12.22 4.05 -4.93
CA ILE A 125 11.49 5.00 -4.09
C ILE A 125 12.43 6.14 -3.66
N ALA A 126 13.59 5.81 -3.09
CA ALA A 126 14.56 6.79 -2.60
C ALA A 126 15.11 7.71 -3.70
N GLU A 127 15.24 7.22 -4.94
CA GLU A 127 15.79 7.99 -6.06
C GLU A 127 14.75 8.84 -6.80
N LYS A 128 13.47 8.43 -6.80
CA LYS A 128 12.43 9.03 -7.63
C LYS A 128 11.39 9.83 -6.85
N ILE A 129 11.31 9.64 -5.53
CA ILE A 129 10.28 10.26 -4.70
C ILE A 129 10.93 10.92 -3.49
N ASP A 130 11.11 12.25 -3.56
CA ASP A 130 11.74 13.04 -2.50
C ASP A 130 10.74 13.46 -1.41
N GLU A 131 9.45 13.54 -1.74
CA GLU A 131 8.40 13.97 -0.82
C GLU A 131 7.84 12.81 0.01
N HIS A 132 7.28 13.14 1.18
CA HIS A 132 6.51 12.16 1.96
C HIS A 132 5.24 11.78 1.21
N PHE A 133 4.92 10.49 1.19
CA PHE A 133 3.72 9.97 0.55
C PHE A 133 3.13 8.78 1.29
N VAL A 134 1.87 8.54 1.06
CA VAL A 134 1.10 7.47 1.69
C VAL A 134 0.73 6.42 0.65
N LEU A 135 0.93 5.14 0.96
CA LEU A 135 0.32 4.03 0.23
C LEU A 135 -0.77 3.39 1.09
N VAL A 136 -1.98 3.37 0.58
CA VAL A 136 -3.12 2.69 1.19
C VAL A 136 -3.26 1.30 0.60
N LEU A 137 -3.25 0.26 1.44
CA LEU A 137 -3.66 -1.11 1.10
C LEU A 137 -5.04 -1.37 1.72
N ASP A 138 -6.08 -1.23 0.91
CA ASP A 138 -7.45 -1.48 1.37
C ASP A 138 -7.81 -2.96 1.29
N ASP A 139 -8.62 -3.43 2.23
CA ASP A 139 -9.02 -4.83 2.40
C ASP A 139 -7.85 -5.82 2.61
N TYR A 140 -6.82 -5.40 3.35
CA TYR A 140 -5.63 -6.21 3.67
C TYR A 140 -5.95 -7.59 4.28
N HIS A 141 -7.08 -7.74 4.97
CA HIS A 141 -7.52 -9.03 5.52
C HIS A 141 -7.67 -10.14 4.48
N LEU A 142 -7.81 -9.81 3.18
CA LEU A 142 -7.91 -10.77 2.10
C LEU A 142 -6.58 -11.44 1.74
N VAL A 143 -5.46 -10.84 2.13
CA VAL A 143 -4.10 -11.35 1.87
C VAL A 143 -3.27 -11.54 3.15
N GLY A 144 -3.73 -11.02 4.28
CA GLY A 144 -2.98 -10.99 5.54
C GLY A 144 -2.68 -12.34 6.17
N ASP A 145 -3.30 -13.43 5.72
CA ASP A 145 -2.99 -14.81 6.08
C ASP A 145 -1.84 -15.40 5.24
N ALA A 146 -1.49 -14.80 4.10
CA ALA A 146 -0.38 -15.22 3.27
C ALA A 146 0.97 -14.85 3.92
N LEU A 147 1.70 -15.87 4.39
CA LEU A 147 2.97 -15.68 5.10
C LEU A 147 3.98 -14.85 4.29
N ILE A 148 4.09 -15.13 3.00
CA ILE A 148 5.02 -14.43 2.10
C ILE A 148 4.69 -12.94 1.99
N ILE A 149 3.41 -12.59 1.89
CA ILE A 149 2.99 -11.16 1.81
C ILE A 149 3.33 -10.43 3.12
N ARG A 150 3.12 -11.07 4.27
CA ARG A 150 3.50 -10.49 5.57
C ARG A 150 5.00 -10.28 5.69
N GLN A 151 5.80 -11.29 5.32
CA GLN A 151 7.26 -11.19 5.33
C GLN A 151 7.76 -10.09 4.40
N LEU A 152 7.17 -9.98 3.21
CA LEU A 152 7.46 -8.95 2.22
C LEU A 152 7.22 -7.55 2.80
N LEU A 153 6.03 -7.29 3.34
CA LEU A 153 5.71 -5.98 3.91
C LEU A 153 6.57 -5.66 5.14
N THR A 154 6.81 -6.64 6.02
CA THR A 154 7.69 -6.45 7.17
C THR A 154 9.10 -6.07 6.72
N ARG A 155 9.63 -6.77 5.72
CA ARG A 155 10.97 -6.50 5.20
C ARG A 155 11.05 -5.18 4.45
N LEU A 156 10.02 -4.84 3.67
CA LEU A 156 9.91 -3.54 3.00
C LEU A 156 9.99 -2.39 4.00
N LEU A 157 9.21 -2.44 5.09
CA LEU A 157 9.20 -1.40 6.12
C LEU A 157 10.56 -1.24 6.84
N GLN A 158 11.41 -2.28 6.85
CA GLN A 158 12.77 -2.20 7.39
C GLN A 158 13.77 -1.53 6.41
N LEU A 159 13.47 -1.55 5.12
CA LEU A 159 14.37 -1.09 4.06
C LEU A 159 14.01 0.29 3.50
N VAL A 160 12.73 0.64 3.52
CA VAL A 160 12.23 1.88 2.93
C VAL A 160 12.54 3.10 3.82
N GLY A 161 12.73 4.26 3.20
CA GLY A 161 13.01 5.52 3.89
C GLY A 161 11.83 6.08 4.69
N GLU A 162 12.09 7.10 5.49
CA GLU A 162 11.10 7.75 6.37
C GLU A 162 9.99 8.49 5.60
N ASN A 163 10.21 8.76 4.32
CA ASN A 163 9.24 9.43 3.45
C ASN A 163 8.09 8.52 2.97
N PHE A 164 8.15 7.21 3.27
CA PHE A 164 7.11 6.24 2.91
C PHE A 164 6.24 5.89 4.11
N HIS A 165 4.92 6.08 3.96
CA HIS A 165 3.92 5.76 4.97
C HIS A 165 2.94 4.73 4.43
N LEU A 166 2.72 3.66 5.17
CA LEU A 166 1.83 2.57 4.80
C LEU A 166 0.59 2.56 5.68
N ILE A 167 -0.59 2.59 5.07
CA ILE A 167 -1.86 2.41 5.76
C ILE A 167 -2.47 1.08 5.34
N LEU A 168 -2.75 0.19 6.30
CA LEU A 168 -3.45 -1.06 6.07
C LEU A 168 -4.88 -0.97 6.62
N SER A 169 -5.89 -1.20 5.79
CA SER A 169 -7.26 -1.38 6.24
C SER A 169 -7.58 -2.88 6.36
N SER A 170 -8.10 -3.31 7.51
CA SER A 170 -8.38 -4.72 7.77
C SER A 170 -9.68 -4.91 8.54
N ARG A 171 -10.28 -6.10 8.44
CA ARG A 171 -11.42 -6.49 9.30
C ARG A 171 -10.98 -7.06 10.63
N ASN A 172 -9.80 -7.65 10.67
CA ASN A 172 -9.21 -8.28 11.84
C ASN A 172 -7.78 -7.77 12.04
N LEU A 173 -7.29 -7.83 13.26
CA LEU A 173 -5.88 -7.55 13.54
C LEU A 173 -5.00 -8.55 12.76
N PRO A 174 -4.03 -8.06 11.96
CA PRO A 174 -3.05 -8.94 11.33
C PRO A 174 -2.26 -9.71 12.41
N CYS A 175 -1.99 -10.98 12.16
CA CYS A 175 -1.35 -11.90 13.11
C CYS A 175 0.09 -11.50 13.55
N ALA A 176 0.63 -10.39 13.08
CA ALA A 176 2.00 -9.90 13.35
C ALA A 176 2.05 -8.45 13.86
N ALA A 177 0.93 -7.86 14.30
CA ALA A 177 0.93 -6.53 14.92
C ALA A 177 1.39 -6.61 16.37
N SER A 178 2.62 -7.04 16.62
CA SER A 178 3.23 -7.00 17.95
C SER A 178 4.31 -5.91 17.99
N ALA A 179 4.09 -4.93 18.83
CA ALA A 179 5.02 -4.09 19.58
C ALA A 179 5.45 -2.71 19.04
N GLU A 180 5.35 -2.36 17.75
CA GLU A 180 5.79 -1.02 17.31
C GLU A 180 4.79 -0.29 16.37
N THR A 181 3.58 -0.79 16.25
CA THR A 181 2.57 -0.31 15.31
C THR A 181 1.53 0.56 16.01
N GLY A 182 1.25 1.75 15.47
CA GLY A 182 0.08 2.52 15.85
C GLY A 182 -1.20 1.78 15.42
N ILE A 183 -1.98 1.28 16.38
CA ILE A 183 -3.29 0.65 16.13
C ILE A 183 -4.36 1.70 16.42
N LEU A 184 -5.24 1.98 15.44
CA LEU A 184 -6.47 2.75 15.58
C LEU A 184 -7.68 1.84 15.42
#